data_f708132841a307d9efb8fae101bd8460
#
_entry.id   f708132841a307d9efb8fae101bd8460
#
_cell.length_a   1.000
_cell.length_b   1.000
_cell.length_c   1.000
_cell.angle_alpha   90.00
_cell.angle_beta   90.00
_cell.angle_gamma   90.00
#
_symmetry.space_group_name_H-M   'P 1'
#
loop_
_entity.id
_entity.type
_entity.pdbx_description
1 polymer ?
#
loop_
_entity_poly.entity_id
_entity_poly.type
_entity_poly.pdbx_seq_one_letter_code
_entity_poly.pdbx_strand_id
1 'polypeptide(L)'
;MTRPRLGFLGVGWIGRHRMECIGKSGAAEIVAIADASPEAAQSALAVAPGARVVGGFGALLESDLDGIVIATPSAQHAEQAIAALRRGYAVFCQKPLGRNAAEARAVLDVAKEADRLLAVDLSYRFTSGMEAIKRLVDEGDLGEVYALNLVFHNAY
;
A
#
# COMPACT_ATOMS: atom_id res chain seq x y z
N MET A 1 22.55 -5.33 5.79
CA MET A 1 21.13 -5.53 6.20
C MET A 1 20.44 -6.33 5.10
N THR A 2 19.71 -7.37 5.45
CA THR A 2 18.85 -8.11 4.49
C THR A 2 17.69 -7.23 4.07
N ARG A 3 17.33 -7.26 2.78
CA ARG A 3 16.16 -6.53 2.27
C ARG A 3 14.88 -7.18 2.78
N PRO A 4 13.86 -6.40 3.18
CA PRO A 4 12.58 -6.97 3.57
C PRO A 4 11.92 -7.72 2.42
N ARG A 5 11.26 -8.83 2.75
CA ARG A 5 10.58 -9.73 1.83
C ARG A 5 9.12 -9.38 1.76
N LEU A 6 8.65 -8.97 0.59
CA LEU A 6 7.28 -8.50 0.41
C LEU A 6 6.44 -9.47 -0.41
N GLY A 7 5.18 -9.61 0.03
CA GLY A 7 4.10 -10.18 -0.74
C GLY A 7 3.20 -9.11 -1.33
N PHE A 8 2.67 -9.34 -2.54
CA PHE A 8 1.69 -8.46 -3.18
C PHE A 8 0.33 -9.14 -3.25
N LEU A 9 -0.69 -8.45 -2.74
CA LEU A 9 -2.09 -8.83 -2.83
C LEU A 9 -2.84 -7.83 -3.71
N GLY A 10 -3.25 -8.27 -4.89
CA GLY A 10 -3.79 -7.43 -5.93
C GLY A 10 -2.69 -6.80 -6.79
N VAL A 11 -2.60 -7.26 -8.04
CA VAL A 11 -1.61 -6.80 -9.03
C VAL A 11 -2.27 -6.31 -10.32
N GLY A 12 -3.47 -5.75 -10.18
CA GLY A 12 -4.10 -4.93 -11.20
C GLY A 12 -3.25 -3.70 -11.51
N TRP A 13 -3.77 -2.74 -12.28
CA TRP A 13 -3.01 -1.59 -12.76
C TRP A 13 -2.20 -0.87 -11.66
N ILE A 14 -2.83 -0.52 -10.53
CA ILE A 14 -2.14 0.23 -9.47
C ILE A 14 -1.16 -0.65 -8.68
N GLY A 15 -1.55 -1.90 -8.36
CA GLY A 15 -0.68 -2.83 -7.63
C GLY A 15 0.59 -3.15 -8.43
N ARG A 16 0.46 -3.37 -9.73
CA ARG A 16 1.59 -3.59 -10.64
C ARG A 16 2.51 -2.36 -10.70
N HIS A 17 1.94 -1.16 -10.80
CA HIS A 17 2.74 0.08 -10.79
C HIS A 17 3.53 0.22 -9.49
N ARG A 18 2.93 -0.07 -8.33
CA ARG A 18 3.64 -0.06 -7.04
C ARG A 18 4.72 -1.12 -6.96
N MET A 19 4.43 -2.31 -7.49
CA MET A 19 5.40 -3.39 -7.59
C MET A 19 6.64 -2.98 -8.41
N GLU A 20 6.44 -2.33 -9.54
CA GLU A 20 7.51 -1.81 -10.39
C GLU A 20 8.37 -0.76 -9.65
N CYS A 21 7.73 0.18 -8.97
CA CYS A 21 8.43 1.22 -8.22
C CYS A 21 9.27 0.61 -7.09
N ILE A 22 8.70 -0.31 -6.31
CA ILE A 22 9.40 -0.99 -5.21
C ILE A 22 10.54 -1.85 -5.76
N GLY A 23 10.30 -2.63 -6.79
CA GLY A 23 11.33 -3.46 -7.43
C GLY A 23 12.51 -2.62 -7.96
N LYS A 24 12.22 -1.51 -8.66
CA LYS A 24 13.26 -0.60 -9.20
C LYS A 24 14.05 0.10 -8.10
N SER A 25 13.45 0.38 -6.96
CA SER A 25 14.14 1.03 -5.83
C SER A 25 15.20 0.15 -5.18
N GLY A 26 15.08 -1.17 -5.32
CA GLY A 26 15.95 -2.14 -4.66
C GLY A 26 15.80 -2.18 -3.12
N ALA A 27 14.83 -1.46 -2.55
CA ALA A 27 14.63 -1.36 -1.11
C ALA A 27 14.06 -2.64 -0.49
N ALA A 28 13.38 -3.47 -1.28
CA ALA A 28 12.76 -4.72 -0.83
C ALA A 28 12.89 -5.81 -1.91
N GLU A 29 12.68 -7.06 -1.49
CA GLU A 29 12.57 -8.20 -2.37
C GLU A 29 11.09 -8.60 -2.51
N ILE A 30 10.61 -8.74 -3.74
CA ILE A 30 9.25 -9.20 -4.02
C ILE A 30 9.30 -10.71 -4.19
N VAL A 31 8.69 -11.46 -3.27
CA VAL A 31 8.84 -12.92 -3.20
C VAL A 31 7.55 -13.70 -3.44
N ALA A 32 6.38 -13.06 -3.28
CA ALA A 32 5.09 -13.71 -3.49
C ALA A 32 4.05 -12.75 -4.07
N ILE A 33 3.17 -13.29 -4.93
CA ILE A 33 2.12 -12.54 -5.62
C ILE A 33 0.82 -13.32 -5.51
N ALA A 34 -0.27 -12.65 -5.12
CA ALA A 34 -1.62 -13.17 -5.15
C ALA A 34 -2.56 -12.17 -5.82
N ASP A 35 -3.42 -12.65 -6.70
CA ASP A 35 -4.49 -11.89 -7.34
C ASP A 35 -5.69 -12.80 -7.57
N ALA A 36 -6.90 -12.25 -7.65
CA ALA A 36 -8.10 -12.97 -8.00
C ALA A 36 -8.10 -13.43 -9.48
N SER A 37 -7.38 -12.71 -10.36
CA SER A 37 -7.12 -13.12 -11.74
C SER A 37 -5.78 -13.84 -11.82
N PRO A 38 -5.77 -15.14 -12.18
CA PRO A 38 -4.54 -15.88 -12.42
C PRO A 38 -3.67 -15.26 -13.53
N GLU A 39 -4.31 -14.67 -14.55
CA GLU A 39 -3.63 -14.02 -15.66
C GLU A 39 -2.90 -12.75 -15.21
N ALA A 40 -3.52 -11.93 -14.33
CA ALA A 40 -2.90 -10.76 -13.75
C ALA A 40 -1.71 -11.13 -12.88
N ALA A 41 -1.87 -12.16 -12.03
CA ALA A 41 -0.79 -12.67 -11.18
C ALA A 41 0.40 -13.20 -12.02
N GLN A 42 0.11 -13.98 -13.06
CA GLN A 42 1.16 -14.50 -13.95
C GLN A 42 1.86 -13.41 -14.74
N SER A 43 1.11 -12.43 -15.24
CA SER A 43 1.67 -11.29 -15.95
C SER A 43 2.57 -10.42 -15.08
N ALA A 44 2.30 -10.36 -13.77
CA ALA A 44 3.10 -9.59 -12.81
C ALA A 44 4.51 -10.16 -12.60
N LEU A 45 4.75 -11.44 -12.92
CA LEU A 45 6.08 -12.06 -12.88
C LEU A 45 7.08 -11.36 -13.84
N ALA A 46 6.60 -10.71 -14.89
CA ALA A 46 7.47 -9.92 -15.77
C ALA A 46 8.15 -8.75 -15.02
N VAL A 47 7.53 -8.27 -13.94
CA VAL A 47 8.06 -7.19 -13.08
C VAL A 47 8.90 -7.75 -11.93
N ALA A 48 8.53 -8.90 -11.41
CA ALA A 48 9.21 -9.57 -10.31
C ALA A 48 9.48 -11.05 -10.65
N PRO A 49 10.47 -11.34 -11.51
CA PRO A 49 10.71 -12.68 -12.03
C PRO A 49 11.16 -13.70 -10.95
N GLY A 50 11.64 -13.21 -9.81
CA GLY A 50 12.00 -14.05 -8.66
C GLY A 50 10.83 -14.39 -7.74
N ALA A 51 9.67 -13.77 -7.94
CA ALA A 51 8.49 -14.01 -7.12
C ALA A 51 7.76 -15.30 -7.56
N ARG A 52 7.00 -15.88 -6.63
CA ARG A 52 6.09 -16.99 -6.91
C ARG A 52 4.64 -16.52 -6.87
N VAL A 53 3.81 -17.01 -7.77
CA VAL A 53 2.36 -16.83 -7.69
C VAL A 53 1.83 -17.84 -6.67
N VAL A 54 1.02 -17.37 -5.72
CA VAL A 54 0.38 -18.18 -4.68
C VAL A 54 -1.14 -18.19 -4.84
N GLY A 55 -1.80 -19.19 -4.28
CA GLY A 55 -3.22 -19.48 -4.50
C GLY A 55 -4.22 -18.55 -3.79
N GLY A 56 -3.87 -17.25 -3.62
CA GLY A 56 -4.72 -16.25 -3.02
C GLY A 56 -4.24 -15.73 -1.66
N PHE A 57 -5.08 -14.93 -0.99
CA PHE A 57 -4.70 -14.24 0.24
C PHE A 57 -4.31 -15.19 1.38
N GLY A 58 -5.05 -16.29 1.58
CA GLY A 58 -4.69 -17.27 2.60
C GLY A 58 -3.30 -17.85 2.41
N ALA A 59 -2.95 -18.25 1.18
CA ALA A 59 -1.62 -18.77 0.86
C ALA A 59 -0.52 -17.68 1.00
N LEU A 60 -0.86 -16.42 0.74
CA LEU A 60 0.05 -15.30 0.97
C LEU A 60 0.35 -15.11 2.46
N LEU A 61 -0.66 -15.25 3.33
CA LEU A 61 -0.51 -15.17 4.78
C LEU A 61 0.30 -16.33 5.39
N GLU A 62 0.46 -17.44 4.69
CA GLU A 62 1.31 -18.58 5.09
C GLU A 62 2.72 -18.52 4.47
N SER A 63 3.02 -17.46 3.71
CA SER A 63 4.33 -17.27 3.10
C SER A 63 5.30 -16.64 4.09
N ASP A 64 6.60 -16.90 3.90
CA ASP A 64 7.66 -16.29 4.69
C ASP A 64 7.95 -14.86 4.18
N LEU A 65 7.31 -13.87 4.81
CA LEU A 65 7.30 -12.46 4.44
C LEU A 65 7.56 -11.56 5.65
N ASP A 66 8.11 -10.38 5.39
CA ASP A 66 8.18 -9.29 6.37
C ASP A 66 6.99 -8.33 6.26
N GLY A 67 6.39 -8.26 5.08
CA GLY A 67 5.26 -7.35 4.85
C GLY A 67 4.42 -7.69 3.62
N ILE A 68 3.21 -7.13 3.58
CA ILE A 68 2.25 -7.31 2.49
C ILE A 68 1.83 -5.95 1.94
N VAL A 69 1.93 -5.80 0.62
CA VAL A 69 1.36 -4.68 -0.14
C VAL A 69 -0.04 -5.06 -0.59
N ILE A 70 -1.06 -4.30 -0.17
CA ILE A 70 -2.47 -4.55 -0.48
C ILE A 70 -2.94 -3.51 -1.50
N ALA A 71 -3.35 -3.97 -2.69
CA ALA A 71 -3.86 -3.15 -3.78
C ALA A 71 -5.09 -3.79 -4.47
N THR A 72 -5.90 -4.45 -3.68
CA THR A 72 -7.19 -5.05 -4.05
C THR A 72 -8.28 -3.97 -4.18
N PRO A 73 -9.53 -4.32 -4.53
CA PRO A 73 -10.65 -3.40 -4.42
C PRO A 73 -10.82 -2.85 -3.00
N SER A 74 -11.08 -1.54 -2.87
CA SER A 74 -11.09 -0.82 -1.60
C SER A 74 -12.03 -1.40 -0.52
N ALA A 75 -13.08 -2.09 -0.93
CA ALA A 75 -14.00 -2.76 0.00
C ALA A 75 -13.34 -3.89 0.82
N GLN A 76 -12.20 -4.41 0.38
CA GLN A 76 -11.49 -5.51 1.02
C GLN A 76 -10.30 -5.03 1.88
N HIS A 77 -9.89 -3.77 1.74
CA HIS A 77 -8.66 -3.26 2.35
C HIS A 77 -8.62 -3.45 3.85
N ALA A 78 -9.67 -3.04 4.58
CA ALA A 78 -9.68 -3.09 6.03
C ALA A 78 -9.57 -4.54 6.56
N GLU A 79 -10.36 -5.46 6.02
CA GLU A 79 -10.33 -6.86 6.42
C GLU A 79 -8.98 -7.51 6.15
N GLN A 80 -8.43 -7.30 4.96
CA GLN A 80 -7.14 -7.86 4.56
C GLN A 80 -5.98 -7.28 5.36
N ALA A 81 -6.00 -5.96 5.62
CA ALA A 81 -4.99 -5.30 6.44
C ALA A 81 -5.01 -5.82 7.88
N ILE A 82 -6.21 -5.93 8.49
CA ILE A 82 -6.37 -6.49 9.84
C ILE A 82 -5.84 -7.93 9.92
N ALA A 83 -6.17 -8.76 8.94
CA ALA A 83 -5.71 -10.14 8.93
C ALA A 83 -4.19 -10.25 8.78
N ALA A 84 -3.57 -9.42 7.92
CA ALA A 84 -2.13 -9.39 7.73
C ALA A 84 -1.39 -8.88 8.99
N LEU A 85 -1.87 -7.80 9.60
CA LEU A 85 -1.31 -7.23 10.82
C LEU A 85 -1.36 -8.23 12.00
N ARG A 86 -2.49 -8.93 12.19
CA ARG A 86 -2.65 -9.96 13.22
C ARG A 86 -1.72 -11.16 13.02
N ARG A 87 -1.30 -11.42 11.79
CA ARG A 87 -0.28 -12.43 11.47
C ARG A 87 1.15 -11.93 11.70
N GLY A 88 1.31 -10.66 12.08
CA GLY A 88 2.61 -10.08 12.38
C GLY A 88 3.31 -9.46 11.17
N TYR A 89 2.62 -9.29 10.03
CA TYR A 89 3.19 -8.63 8.85
C TYR A 89 3.09 -7.11 8.95
N ALA A 90 4.11 -6.41 8.45
CA ALA A 90 3.97 -5.01 8.09
C ALA A 90 2.98 -4.86 6.91
N VAL A 91 2.22 -3.79 6.86
CA VAL A 91 1.22 -3.57 5.80
C VAL A 91 1.45 -2.23 5.10
N PHE A 92 1.51 -2.26 3.77
CA PHE A 92 1.37 -1.09 2.92
C PHE A 92 0.09 -1.22 2.10
N CYS A 93 -0.92 -0.41 2.43
CA CYS A 93 -2.26 -0.51 1.85
C CYS A 93 -2.55 0.64 0.90
N GLN A 94 -3.17 0.34 -0.25
CA GLN A 94 -3.75 1.35 -1.12
C GLN A 94 -4.83 2.17 -0.41
N LYS A 95 -4.97 3.43 -0.84
CA LYS A 95 -6.08 4.29 -0.41
C LYS A 95 -7.40 3.84 -1.08
N PRO A 96 -8.52 4.01 -0.40
CA PRO A 96 -8.68 4.34 1.01
C PRO A 96 -8.37 3.13 1.90
N LEU A 97 -7.90 3.35 3.13
CA LEU A 97 -7.60 2.28 4.09
C LEU A 97 -8.84 1.48 4.50
N GLY A 98 -9.99 2.12 4.49
CA GLY A 98 -11.30 1.53 4.77
C GLY A 98 -12.39 2.34 4.09
N ARG A 99 -13.61 1.80 4.01
CA ARG A 99 -14.78 2.44 3.38
C ARG A 99 -15.35 3.58 4.24
N ASN A 100 -15.02 3.60 5.51
CA ASN A 100 -15.48 4.59 6.49
C ASN A 100 -14.48 4.73 7.65
N ALA A 101 -14.74 5.70 8.53
CA ALA A 101 -13.86 5.99 9.66
C ALA A 101 -13.76 4.82 10.66
N ALA A 102 -14.81 4.05 10.86
CA ALA A 102 -14.80 2.91 11.79
C ALA A 102 -13.86 1.80 11.29
N GLU A 103 -13.92 1.46 10.02
CA GLU A 103 -13.00 0.49 9.41
C GLU A 103 -11.55 0.97 9.49
N ALA A 104 -11.29 2.22 9.11
CA ALA A 104 -9.95 2.78 9.18
C ALA A 104 -9.42 2.79 10.63
N ARG A 105 -10.25 3.12 11.61
CA ARG A 105 -9.91 3.06 13.02
C ARG A 105 -9.55 1.65 13.45
N ALA A 106 -10.37 0.65 13.11
CA ALA A 106 -10.12 -0.74 13.44
C ALA A 106 -8.76 -1.23 12.92
N VAL A 107 -8.37 -0.85 11.67
CA VAL A 107 -7.06 -1.20 11.12
C VAL A 107 -5.93 -0.55 11.93
N LEU A 108 -6.06 0.75 12.27
CA LEU A 108 -5.08 1.47 13.06
C LEU A 108 -4.90 0.87 14.46
N ASP A 109 -5.98 0.48 15.10
CA ASP A 109 -5.95 -0.11 16.45
C ASP A 109 -5.25 -1.46 16.41
N VAL A 110 -5.56 -2.32 15.44
CA VAL A 110 -4.85 -3.60 15.26
C VAL A 110 -3.37 -3.40 14.93
N ALA A 111 -3.00 -2.40 14.13
CA ALA A 111 -1.60 -2.12 13.83
C ALA A 111 -0.81 -1.76 15.09
N LYS A 112 -1.42 -0.97 16.00
CA LYS A 112 -0.83 -0.62 17.30
C LYS A 112 -0.74 -1.83 18.23
N GLU A 113 -1.82 -2.61 18.35
CA GLU A 113 -1.86 -3.83 19.17
C GLU A 113 -0.81 -4.85 18.73
N ALA A 114 -0.66 -5.04 17.42
CA ALA A 114 0.30 -5.98 16.86
C ALA A 114 1.75 -5.45 16.86
N ASP A 115 1.96 -4.17 17.16
CA ASP A 115 3.25 -3.48 17.02
C ASP A 115 3.85 -3.68 15.62
N ARG A 116 3.05 -3.41 14.58
CA ARG A 116 3.47 -3.57 13.18
C ARG A 116 3.30 -2.28 12.39
N LEU A 117 4.25 -2.07 11.48
CA LEU A 117 4.21 -0.94 10.57
C LEU A 117 2.97 -1.03 9.69
N LEU A 118 2.20 0.06 9.69
CA LEU A 118 1.11 0.30 8.75
C LEU A 118 1.37 1.58 8.00
N ALA A 119 1.39 1.51 6.67
CA ALA A 119 1.47 2.67 5.80
C ALA A 119 0.31 2.65 4.78
N VAL A 120 -0.19 3.84 4.44
CA VAL A 120 -1.23 4.02 3.43
C VAL A 120 -0.63 4.76 2.24
N ASP A 121 -0.95 4.30 1.02
CA ASP A 121 -0.48 4.93 -0.21
C ASP A 121 -1.16 6.28 -0.46
N LEU A 122 -0.72 7.29 0.23
CA LEU A 122 -1.10 8.69 0.05
C LEU A 122 -0.10 9.40 -0.87
N SER A 123 0.13 8.84 -2.05
CA SER A 123 1.21 9.22 -2.99
C SER A 123 1.24 10.70 -3.36
N TYR A 124 0.09 11.39 -3.40
CA TYR A 124 0.07 12.82 -3.68
C TYR A 124 0.83 13.68 -2.67
N ARG A 125 1.00 13.21 -1.43
CA ARG A 125 1.77 13.91 -0.39
C ARG A 125 3.24 14.13 -0.79
N PHE A 126 3.74 13.29 -1.67
CA PHE A 126 5.15 13.26 -2.10
C PHE A 126 5.34 13.84 -3.51
N THR A 127 4.35 14.57 -4.02
CA THR A 127 4.54 15.33 -5.27
C THR A 127 5.22 16.65 -4.94
N SER A 128 6.12 17.09 -5.80
CA SER A 128 6.90 18.33 -5.60
C SER A 128 6.02 19.56 -5.35
N GLY A 129 4.84 19.65 -5.98
CA GLY A 129 3.89 20.72 -5.74
C GLY A 129 3.31 20.69 -4.32
N MET A 130 2.90 19.52 -3.82
CA MET A 130 2.37 19.38 -2.46
C MET A 130 3.44 19.59 -1.40
N GLU A 131 4.65 19.14 -1.64
CA GLU A 131 5.79 19.41 -0.76
C GLU A 131 6.12 20.89 -0.69
N ALA A 132 6.06 21.62 -1.82
CA ALA A 132 6.25 23.06 -1.84
C ALA A 132 5.15 23.80 -1.06
N ILE A 133 3.87 23.43 -1.27
CA ILE A 133 2.74 24.02 -0.51
C ILE A 133 2.90 23.75 0.98
N LYS A 134 3.21 22.50 1.35
CA LYS A 134 3.42 22.16 2.76
C LYS A 134 4.52 23.00 3.40
N ARG A 135 5.64 23.19 2.71
CA ARG A 135 6.74 24.02 3.20
C ARG A 135 6.30 25.46 3.45
N LEU A 136 5.58 26.11 2.51
CA LEU A 136 5.07 27.47 2.68
C LEU A 136 4.14 27.61 3.90
N VAL A 137 3.33 26.57 4.18
CA VAL A 137 2.49 26.54 5.38
C VAL A 137 3.32 26.38 6.65
N ASP A 138 4.28 25.44 6.66
CA ASP A 138 5.11 25.15 7.83
C ASP A 138 6.05 26.32 8.21
N GLU A 139 6.56 27.05 7.21
CA GLU A 139 7.43 28.22 7.36
C GLU A 139 6.64 29.49 7.76
N GLY A 140 5.32 29.45 7.68
CA GLY A 140 4.44 30.55 8.03
C GLY A 140 4.32 31.63 6.94
N ASP A 141 4.87 31.40 5.74
CA ASP A 141 4.86 32.36 4.62
C ASP A 141 3.45 32.77 4.17
N LEU A 142 2.46 31.90 4.41
CA LEU A 142 1.05 32.16 4.11
C LEU A 142 0.28 32.76 5.27
N GLY A 143 0.93 33.00 6.42
CA GLY A 143 0.27 33.41 7.64
C GLY A 143 -0.72 32.37 8.17
N GLU A 144 -1.81 32.82 8.79
CA GLU A 144 -2.87 31.93 9.29
C GLU A 144 -3.74 31.44 8.13
N VAL A 145 -3.66 30.13 7.83
CA VAL A 145 -4.45 29.49 6.77
C VAL A 145 -5.85 29.17 7.30
N TYR A 146 -6.86 29.87 6.86
CA TYR A 146 -8.26 29.70 7.27
C TYR A 146 -9.16 29.07 6.20
N ALA A 147 -8.69 28.96 4.96
CA ALA A 147 -9.43 28.33 3.87
C ALA A 147 -8.49 27.66 2.87
N LEU A 148 -8.91 26.54 2.32
CA LEU A 148 -8.21 25.80 1.28
C LEU A 148 -9.21 25.32 0.22
N ASN A 149 -8.98 25.66 -1.05
CA ASN A 149 -9.72 25.12 -2.18
C ASN A 149 -8.83 24.18 -2.99
N LEU A 150 -9.21 22.91 -3.05
CA LEU A 150 -8.55 21.92 -3.90
C LEU A 150 -9.47 21.56 -5.05
N VAL A 151 -8.99 21.73 -6.28
CA VAL A 151 -9.70 21.35 -7.49
C VAL A 151 -8.90 20.27 -8.19
N PHE A 152 -9.53 19.12 -8.40
CA PHE A 152 -8.92 17.99 -9.06
C PHE A 152 -9.76 17.59 -10.28
N HIS A 153 -9.19 17.69 -11.46
CA HIS A 153 -9.81 17.30 -12.72
C HIS A 153 -9.16 16.02 -13.25
N ASN A 154 -9.97 15.01 -13.50
CA ASN A 154 -9.57 13.82 -14.25
C ASN A 154 -10.20 13.87 -15.63
N ALA A 155 -9.44 13.54 -16.66
CA ALA A 155 -9.91 13.34 -18.01
C ALA A 155 -10.31 11.86 -18.19
N TYR A 156 -11.50 11.49 -17.69
CA TYR A 156 -12.15 10.21 -18.02
C TYR A 156 -13.41 10.47 -18.80
#